data_4c4789d8450181f51f673858a2dff4d4
#
_entry.id   4c4789d8450181f51f673858a2dff4d4
#
_cell.length_a   1.000
_cell.length_b   1.000
_cell.length_c   1.000
_cell.angle_alpha   90.00
_cell.angle_beta   90.00
_cell.angle_gamma   90.00
#
_symmetry.space_group_name_H-M   'P 1'
#
loop_
_entity.id
_entity.type
_entity.pdbx_description
1 polymer ?
#
loop_
_entity_poly.entity_id
_entity_poly.type
_entity_poly.pdbx_seq_one_letter_code
_entity_poly.pdbx_strand_id
1 'polypeptide(L)'
;VLRLVGSEMCIRDSHIGVKPNIKSITSLLKESGYEVVLAGKSHVKPNKVFDWTHYFPKVNNRYLPLEKIDDYLKNVNKPFCLIIASDYPHGPFPKTDNYGKADIFKLPYDPNYVGNHKPGYYQNIQDDNDQLGKVLEMVDKYGHKESSMFIYASDHGLSGKWSLQEQGLRLPFVVRWPGKIMPNTTSETLLTLVDVLPT
;
A
#
# COMPACT_ATOMS: atom_id res chain seq x y z
N VAL A 1 -19.59 -4.05 -9.99
CA VAL A 1 -18.96 -4.11 -8.67
C VAL A 1 -17.50 -4.48 -8.86
N LEU A 2 -16.63 -3.48 -8.84
CA LEU A 2 -15.18 -3.67 -8.82
C LEU A 2 -14.81 -4.10 -7.40
N ARG A 3 -14.58 -5.39 -7.20
CA ARG A 3 -13.96 -5.86 -5.96
C ARG A 3 -12.46 -5.66 -6.07
N LEU A 4 -11.88 -4.93 -5.15
CA LEU A 4 -10.43 -4.93 -4.91
C LEU A 4 -10.06 -6.33 -4.41
N VAL A 5 -9.48 -7.12 -5.31
CA VAL A 5 -9.30 -8.56 -5.14
C VAL A 5 -8.20 -8.92 -4.14
N GLY A 6 -7.41 -7.94 -3.69
CA GLY A 6 -6.30 -8.19 -2.78
C GLY A 6 -6.69 -8.82 -1.45
N SER A 7 -7.80 -8.37 -0.83
CA SER A 7 -8.25 -8.88 0.44
C SER A 7 -8.81 -10.32 0.37
N GLU A 8 -9.54 -10.66 -0.69
CA GLU A 8 -10.07 -12.02 -0.86
C GLU A 8 -8.97 -13.04 -1.16
N MET A 9 -7.92 -12.65 -1.88
CA MET A 9 -6.77 -13.53 -2.14
C MET A 9 -5.98 -13.88 -0.88
N CYS A 10 -5.81 -12.93 0.01
CA CYS A 10 -5.17 -13.19 1.29
C CYS A 10 -6.03 -14.04 2.22
N ILE A 11 -7.35 -13.87 2.19
CA ILE A 11 -8.28 -14.60 3.05
C ILE A 11 -8.31 -16.09 2.74
N ARG A 12 -8.18 -16.49 1.49
CA ARG A 12 -8.30 -17.90 1.09
C ARG A 12 -6.96 -18.65 1.06
N ASP A 13 -5.84 -17.97 1.18
CA ASP A 13 -4.48 -18.55 1.09
C ASP A 13 -4.26 -19.47 -0.12
N SER A 14 -5.14 -19.34 -1.12
CA SER A 14 -5.21 -20.27 -2.25
C SER A 14 -4.56 -19.71 -3.51
N HIS A 15 -4.13 -18.45 -3.53
CA HIS A 15 -3.59 -17.77 -4.70
C HIS A 15 -4.44 -17.95 -5.98
N ILE A 16 -5.77 -18.05 -5.80
CA ILE A 16 -6.71 -18.19 -6.90
C ILE A 16 -6.74 -16.90 -7.72
N GLY A 17 -6.61 -17.00 -9.03
CA GLY A 17 -6.74 -15.85 -9.92
C GLY A 17 -8.19 -15.39 -10.06
N VAL A 18 -8.37 -14.12 -10.38
CA VAL A 18 -9.69 -13.58 -10.75
C VAL A 18 -10.15 -14.15 -12.11
N LYS A 19 -11.45 -14.07 -12.37
CA LYS A 19 -12.01 -14.50 -13.67
C LYS A 19 -11.37 -13.68 -14.81
N PRO A 20 -11.03 -14.31 -15.94
CA PRO A 20 -10.30 -13.64 -17.04
C PRO A 20 -11.03 -12.48 -17.73
N ASN A 21 -12.34 -12.39 -17.55
CA ASN A 21 -13.20 -11.37 -18.18
C ASN A 21 -13.49 -10.16 -17.28
N ILE A 22 -12.83 -10.05 -16.13
CA ILE A 22 -13.00 -8.91 -15.23
C ILE A 22 -12.07 -7.78 -15.66
N LYS A 23 -12.59 -6.56 -15.78
CA LYS A 23 -11.76 -5.37 -15.91
C LYS A 23 -11.11 -5.05 -14.56
N SER A 24 -9.80 -4.91 -14.56
CA SER A 24 -9.02 -4.51 -13.39
C SER A 24 -8.67 -3.03 -13.44
N ILE A 25 -8.09 -2.53 -12.36
CA ILE A 25 -7.54 -1.16 -12.32
C ILE A 25 -6.54 -0.92 -13.46
N THR A 26 -5.74 -1.92 -13.83
CA THR A 26 -4.76 -1.77 -14.91
C THR A 26 -5.43 -1.53 -16.25
N SER A 27 -6.49 -2.29 -16.59
CA SER A 27 -7.20 -2.10 -17.85
C SER A 27 -7.95 -0.78 -17.91
N LEU A 28 -8.63 -0.39 -16.82
CA LEU A 28 -9.41 0.85 -16.77
C LEU A 28 -8.53 2.10 -16.90
N LEU A 29 -7.42 2.14 -16.17
CA LEU A 29 -6.50 3.26 -16.24
C LEU A 29 -5.75 3.33 -17.58
N LYS A 30 -5.36 2.17 -18.15
CA LYS A 30 -4.77 2.14 -19.50
C LYS A 30 -5.74 2.62 -20.58
N GLU A 31 -7.02 2.23 -20.52
CA GLU A 31 -8.07 2.76 -21.40
C GLU A 31 -8.18 4.29 -21.31
N SER A 32 -7.84 4.88 -20.15
CA SER A 32 -7.81 6.32 -19.89
C SER A 32 -6.46 6.98 -20.24
N GLY A 33 -5.51 6.25 -20.84
CA GLY A 33 -4.21 6.78 -21.27
C GLY A 33 -3.12 6.77 -20.21
N TYR A 34 -3.33 6.15 -19.06
CA TYR A 34 -2.31 6.06 -18.01
C TYR A 34 -1.33 4.91 -18.25
N GLU A 35 -0.10 5.11 -17.84
CA GLU A 35 0.81 4.03 -17.54
C GLU A 35 0.51 3.49 -16.14
N VAL A 36 0.42 2.16 -16.00
CA VAL A 36 0.13 1.53 -14.72
C VAL A 36 1.29 0.64 -14.31
N VAL A 37 1.95 1.05 -13.24
CA VAL A 37 3.20 0.46 -12.77
C VAL A 37 3.01 -0.18 -11.40
N LEU A 38 3.50 -1.41 -11.25
CA LEU A 38 3.61 -2.06 -9.96
C LEU A 38 5.06 -2.11 -9.51
N ALA A 39 5.36 -1.65 -8.31
CA ALA A 39 6.66 -1.75 -7.68
C ALA A 39 6.55 -2.49 -6.34
N GLY A 40 7.32 -3.57 -6.17
CA GLY A 40 7.34 -4.37 -4.96
C GLY A 40 6.68 -5.73 -5.08
N LYS A 41 5.81 -6.06 -4.13
CA LYS A 41 5.13 -7.36 -4.02
C LYS A 41 3.98 -7.49 -5.03
N SER A 42 3.84 -8.67 -5.63
CA SER A 42 2.68 -9.01 -6.46
C SER A 42 2.05 -10.33 -6.02
N HIS A 43 0.76 -10.29 -5.71
CA HIS A 43 -0.04 -11.48 -5.39
C HIS A 43 -1.31 -11.57 -6.25
N VAL A 44 -1.42 -10.75 -7.30
CA VAL A 44 -2.58 -10.72 -8.19
C VAL A 44 -2.39 -11.61 -9.41
N LYS A 45 -3.44 -12.29 -9.83
CA LYS A 45 -3.46 -13.22 -10.99
C LYS A 45 -4.81 -13.15 -11.72
N PRO A 46 -4.88 -13.53 -12.98
CA PRO A 46 -3.78 -13.81 -13.89
C PRO A 46 -3.15 -12.53 -14.49
N ASN A 47 -1.94 -12.61 -14.99
CA ASN A 47 -1.25 -11.47 -15.61
C ASN A 47 -2.06 -10.86 -16.78
N LYS A 48 -2.88 -11.65 -17.45
CA LYS A 48 -3.78 -11.17 -18.51
C LYS A 48 -4.79 -10.14 -18.00
N VAL A 49 -5.22 -10.22 -16.74
CA VAL A 49 -6.17 -9.29 -16.12
C VAL A 49 -5.42 -8.12 -15.49
N PHE A 50 -4.27 -8.40 -14.86
CA PHE A 50 -3.41 -7.40 -14.27
C PHE A 50 -2.20 -7.13 -15.17
N ASP A 51 -2.48 -6.54 -16.32
CA ASP A 51 -1.48 -6.21 -17.34
C ASP A 51 -0.79 -4.90 -16.99
N TRP A 52 0.27 -4.97 -16.18
CA TRP A 52 1.09 -3.83 -15.80
C TRP A 52 1.85 -3.27 -17.01
N THR A 53 1.95 -1.95 -17.15
CA THR A 53 2.87 -1.33 -18.12
C THR A 53 4.30 -1.67 -17.76
N HIS A 54 4.62 -1.56 -16.46
CA HIS A 54 5.90 -1.99 -15.91
C HIS A 54 5.69 -2.70 -14.58
N TYR A 55 6.49 -3.73 -14.33
CA TYR A 55 6.57 -4.39 -13.04
C TYR A 55 8.00 -4.41 -12.54
N PHE A 56 8.22 -3.80 -11.40
CA PHE A 56 9.51 -3.74 -10.72
C PHE A 56 9.45 -4.64 -9.47
N PRO A 57 9.97 -5.86 -9.53
CA PRO A 57 9.89 -6.78 -8.39
C PRO A 57 10.74 -6.30 -7.20
N LYS A 58 10.44 -6.85 -6.02
CA LYS A 58 11.20 -6.60 -4.80
C LYS A 58 12.70 -6.92 -4.98
N VAL A 59 13.56 -6.10 -4.39
CA VAL A 59 15.00 -6.36 -4.27
C VAL A 59 15.24 -7.24 -3.04
N ASN A 60 16.12 -8.24 -3.18
CA ASN A 60 16.44 -9.21 -2.13
C ASN A 60 15.19 -9.82 -1.48
N ASN A 61 14.15 -10.05 -2.28
CA ASN A 61 12.87 -10.60 -1.88
C ASN A 61 12.15 -9.83 -0.75
N ARG A 62 12.51 -8.57 -0.48
CA ARG A 62 11.95 -7.78 0.61
C ARG A 62 11.81 -6.28 0.32
N TYR A 63 12.86 -5.65 -0.19
CA TYR A 63 12.92 -4.19 -0.30
C TYR A 63 12.24 -3.67 -1.56
N LEU A 64 11.76 -2.42 -1.50
CA LEU A 64 11.26 -1.73 -2.69
C LEU A 64 12.41 -1.51 -3.71
N PRO A 65 12.12 -1.61 -5.00
CA PRO A 65 13.10 -1.39 -6.07
C PRO A 65 13.32 0.12 -6.31
N LEU A 66 13.88 0.83 -5.31
CA LEU A 66 13.98 2.29 -5.30
C LEU A 66 14.68 2.87 -6.51
N GLU A 67 15.77 2.22 -7.01
CA GLU A 67 16.50 2.67 -8.21
C GLU A 67 15.59 2.62 -9.45
N LYS A 68 14.74 1.60 -9.58
CA LYS A 68 13.79 1.48 -10.69
C LYS A 68 12.65 2.50 -10.60
N ILE A 69 12.23 2.81 -9.38
CA ILE A 69 11.23 3.85 -9.12
C ILE A 69 11.82 5.24 -9.45
N ASP A 70 13.05 5.52 -9.02
CA ASP A 70 13.73 6.78 -9.31
C ASP A 70 13.90 7.00 -10.82
N ASP A 71 14.41 5.98 -11.53
CA ASP A 71 14.57 6.03 -12.98
C ASP A 71 13.24 6.21 -13.72
N TYR A 72 12.19 5.52 -13.27
CA TYR A 72 10.87 5.67 -13.85
C TYR A 72 10.30 7.08 -13.63
N LEU A 73 10.29 7.58 -12.40
CA LEU A 73 9.76 8.90 -12.08
C LEU A 73 10.53 10.04 -12.77
N LYS A 74 11.82 9.84 -13.02
CA LYS A 74 12.66 10.79 -13.77
C LYS A 74 12.28 10.89 -15.24
N ASN A 75 11.87 9.79 -15.86
CA ASN A 75 11.71 9.69 -17.31
C ASN A 75 10.26 9.65 -17.78
N VAL A 76 9.28 9.41 -16.87
CA VAL A 76 7.88 9.34 -17.24
C VAL A 76 7.35 10.68 -17.73
N ASN A 77 6.68 10.66 -18.89
CA ASN A 77 6.11 11.86 -19.53
C ASN A 77 4.61 11.72 -19.84
N LYS A 78 3.99 10.65 -19.36
CA LYS A 78 2.56 10.36 -19.46
C LYS A 78 1.89 10.38 -18.11
N PRO A 79 0.56 10.52 -18.04
CA PRO A 79 -0.17 10.23 -16.82
C PRO A 79 0.16 8.82 -16.34
N PHE A 80 0.36 8.64 -15.05
CA PHE A 80 0.72 7.35 -14.50
C PHE A 80 0.00 7.04 -13.19
N CYS A 81 -0.14 5.74 -12.93
CA CYS A 81 -0.52 5.19 -11.63
C CYS A 81 0.60 4.27 -11.16
N LEU A 82 1.35 4.69 -10.16
CA LEU A 82 2.40 3.91 -9.55
C LEU A 82 1.87 3.26 -8.26
N ILE A 83 1.69 1.94 -8.30
CA ILE A 83 1.27 1.14 -7.15
C ILE A 83 2.53 0.60 -6.47
N ILE A 84 2.73 1.00 -5.22
CA ILE A 84 3.86 0.56 -4.41
C ILE A 84 3.33 -0.45 -3.39
N ALA A 85 3.72 -1.70 -3.55
CA ALA A 85 3.32 -2.80 -2.68
C ALA A 85 4.51 -3.23 -1.82
N SER A 86 4.65 -2.58 -0.66
CA SER A 86 5.70 -2.92 0.30
C SER A 86 5.50 -4.32 0.88
N ASP A 87 6.59 -4.98 1.25
CA ASP A 87 6.57 -6.23 2.00
C ASP A 87 6.55 -5.96 3.52
N TYR A 88 6.84 -4.75 3.92
CA TYR A 88 6.77 -4.30 5.30
C TYR A 88 5.34 -3.90 5.71
N PRO A 89 4.99 -4.04 6.98
CA PRO A 89 5.77 -4.53 8.12
C PRO A 89 5.70 -6.06 8.33
N HIS A 90 5.39 -6.84 7.28
CA HIS A 90 5.32 -8.30 7.35
C HIS A 90 6.64 -8.93 7.85
N GLY A 91 6.55 -10.08 8.51
CA GLY A 91 7.74 -10.86 8.90
C GLY A 91 8.61 -11.30 7.70
N PRO A 92 9.86 -11.74 7.93
CA PRO A 92 10.50 -11.94 9.24
C PRO A 92 10.81 -10.65 9.98
N PHE A 93 10.74 -10.71 11.31
CA PHE A 93 11.05 -9.58 12.18
C PHE A 93 12.52 -9.65 12.63
N PRO A 94 13.21 -8.50 12.74
CA PRO A 94 14.49 -8.44 13.45
C PRO A 94 14.37 -9.02 14.85
N LYS A 95 15.43 -9.71 15.32
CA LYS A 95 15.44 -10.30 16.67
C LYS A 95 15.52 -9.23 17.77
N THR A 96 16.12 -8.11 17.43
CA THR A 96 16.30 -6.96 18.32
C THR A 96 15.83 -5.72 17.59
N ASP A 97 15.23 -4.78 18.33
CA ASP A 97 14.87 -3.45 17.86
C ASP A 97 15.11 -2.42 18.97
N ASN A 98 14.91 -1.15 18.65
CA ASN A 98 15.05 -0.03 19.59
C ASN A 98 13.74 0.26 20.32
N TYR A 99 12.72 -0.59 20.18
CA TYR A 99 11.39 -0.37 20.72
C TYR A 99 11.09 -1.34 21.85
N GLY A 100 10.40 -0.85 22.88
CA GLY A 100 10.01 -1.63 24.06
C GLY A 100 8.50 -1.74 24.23
N LYS A 101 8.06 -2.40 25.31
CA LYS A 101 6.64 -2.51 25.65
C LYS A 101 5.95 -1.14 25.86
N ALA A 102 6.69 -0.13 26.24
CA ALA A 102 6.19 1.23 26.43
C ALA A 102 5.79 1.90 25.10
N ASP A 103 6.36 1.45 23.98
CA ASP A 103 6.10 1.99 22.64
C ASP A 103 4.85 1.37 21.99
N ILE A 104 4.21 0.41 22.66
CA ILE A 104 2.98 -0.21 22.14
C ILE A 104 1.86 0.81 22.12
N PHE A 105 1.37 1.11 20.92
CA PHE A 105 0.23 2.00 20.76
C PHE A 105 -1.01 1.42 21.43
N LYS A 106 -1.63 2.21 22.30
CA LYS A 106 -2.90 1.87 22.94
C LYS A 106 -4.04 2.19 21.99
N LEU A 107 -4.88 1.22 21.74
CA LEU A 107 -6.05 1.40 20.88
C LEU A 107 -7.08 2.29 21.60
N PRO A 108 -7.58 3.37 20.97
CA PRO A 108 -8.55 4.28 21.62
C PRO A 108 -9.84 3.60 22.06
N TYR A 109 -10.24 2.52 21.36
CA TYR A 109 -11.45 1.73 21.62
C TYR A 109 -11.20 0.52 22.52
N ASP A 110 -9.98 0.21 22.84
CA ASP A 110 -9.58 -0.83 23.81
C ASP A 110 -8.35 -0.38 24.60
N PRO A 111 -8.55 0.43 25.65
CA PRO A 111 -7.45 0.94 26.45
C PRO A 111 -6.70 -0.14 27.25
N ASN A 112 -7.30 -1.32 27.39
CA ASN A 112 -6.69 -2.48 28.05
C ASN A 112 -5.96 -3.39 27.06
N TYR A 113 -6.02 -3.08 25.75
CA TYR A 113 -5.29 -3.83 24.76
C TYR A 113 -3.79 -3.71 24.99
N VAL A 114 -3.25 -4.77 25.51
CA VAL A 114 -1.80 -4.97 25.60
C VAL A 114 -1.42 -5.82 24.39
N GLY A 115 -1.22 -5.18 23.26
CA GLY A 115 -0.83 -5.87 22.04
C GLY A 115 0.35 -6.81 22.30
N ASN A 116 0.36 -7.96 21.64
CA ASN A 116 1.53 -8.83 21.65
C ASN A 116 2.68 -8.07 21.00
N HIS A 117 3.54 -7.48 21.82
CA HIS A 117 4.79 -6.91 21.33
C HIS A 117 5.58 -8.02 20.62
N LYS A 118 5.71 -7.90 19.31
CA LYS A 118 6.59 -8.76 18.53
C LYS A 118 7.90 -7.98 18.34
N PRO A 119 9.01 -8.45 18.91
CA PRO A 119 10.31 -7.83 18.66
C PRO A 119 10.53 -7.62 17.16
N GLY A 120 11.01 -6.43 16.78
CA GLY A 120 11.27 -6.07 15.40
C GLY A 120 10.06 -5.63 14.57
N TYR A 121 8.83 -5.73 15.07
CA TYR A 121 7.66 -5.27 14.32
C TYR A 121 7.69 -3.75 14.07
N TYR A 122 7.98 -2.96 15.10
CA TYR A 122 8.11 -1.50 14.96
C TYR A 122 9.32 -1.11 14.12
N GLN A 123 10.40 -1.89 14.18
CA GLN A 123 11.54 -1.67 13.28
C GLN A 123 11.11 -1.84 11.81
N ASN A 124 10.32 -2.88 11.52
CA ASN A 124 9.79 -3.06 10.16
C ASN A 124 8.87 -1.91 9.72
N ILE A 125 8.09 -1.33 10.63
CA ILE A 125 7.28 -0.13 10.35
C ILE A 125 8.20 1.05 10.03
N GLN A 126 9.28 1.24 10.78
CA GLN A 126 10.25 2.31 10.51
C GLN A 126 10.94 2.11 9.16
N ASP A 127 11.34 0.88 8.84
CA ASP A 127 11.96 0.53 7.56
C ASP A 127 10.99 0.80 6.37
N ASP A 128 9.69 0.53 6.57
CA ASP A 128 8.66 0.87 5.59
C ASP A 128 8.54 2.39 5.40
N ASN A 129 8.43 3.11 6.51
CA ASN A 129 8.37 4.56 6.52
C ASN A 129 9.56 5.20 5.81
N ASP A 130 10.77 4.69 6.03
CA ASP A 130 11.99 5.20 5.40
C ASP A 130 11.99 4.96 3.88
N GLN A 131 11.55 3.78 3.43
CA GLN A 131 11.42 3.50 1.99
C GLN A 131 10.36 4.39 1.33
N LEU A 132 9.23 4.57 1.99
CA LEU A 132 8.15 5.41 1.51
C LEU A 132 8.55 6.89 1.47
N GLY A 133 9.27 7.35 2.49
CA GLY A 133 9.85 8.70 2.52
C GLY A 133 10.72 8.98 1.29
N LYS A 134 11.60 8.05 0.94
CA LYS A 134 12.44 8.15 -0.27
C LYS A 134 11.61 8.24 -1.56
N VAL A 135 10.51 7.49 -1.66
CA VAL A 135 9.63 7.60 -2.84
C VAL A 135 8.95 8.97 -2.91
N LEU A 136 8.49 9.50 -1.77
CA LEU A 136 7.90 10.85 -1.73
C LEU A 136 8.93 11.92 -2.13
N GLU A 137 10.17 11.80 -1.67
CA GLU A 137 11.28 12.68 -2.09
C GLU A 137 11.52 12.62 -3.60
N MET A 138 11.46 11.43 -4.21
CA MET A 138 11.58 11.26 -5.66
C MET A 138 10.41 11.93 -6.41
N VAL A 139 9.17 11.76 -5.93
CA VAL A 139 7.99 12.43 -6.50
C VAL A 139 8.15 13.95 -6.46
N ASP A 140 8.64 14.48 -5.34
CA ASP A 140 8.86 15.91 -5.18
C ASP A 140 10.04 16.40 -6.06
N LYS A 141 11.16 15.66 -6.09
CA LYS A 141 12.37 15.94 -6.89
C LYS A 141 12.10 16.05 -8.39
N TYR A 142 11.23 15.20 -8.93
CA TYR A 142 10.93 15.19 -10.37
C TYR A 142 9.68 16.00 -10.73
N GLY A 143 9.16 16.80 -9.81
CA GLY A 143 8.09 17.76 -10.08
C GLY A 143 6.68 17.18 -10.18
N HIS A 144 6.48 15.95 -9.73
CA HIS A 144 5.17 15.29 -9.79
C HIS A 144 4.27 15.63 -8.60
N LYS A 145 4.77 16.29 -7.56
CA LYS A 145 4.08 16.56 -6.29
C LYS A 145 2.71 17.21 -6.48
N GLU A 146 2.69 18.32 -7.21
CA GLU A 146 1.48 19.17 -7.34
C GLU A 146 0.42 18.55 -8.26
N SER A 147 0.83 17.63 -9.13
CA SER A 147 -0.05 16.94 -10.08
C SER A 147 -0.49 15.55 -9.63
N SER A 148 -0.01 15.09 -8.46
CA SER A 148 -0.27 13.73 -7.99
C SER A 148 -1.19 13.67 -6.79
N MET A 149 -2.12 12.71 -6.81
CA MET A 149 -2.80 12.23 -5.62
C MET A 149 -2.00 11.04 -5.06
N PHE A 150 -1.58 11.14 -3.82
CA PHE A 150 -0.87 10.09 -3.11
C PHE A 150 -1.80 9.46 -2.07
N ILE A 151 -1.92 8.13 -2.10
CA ILE A 151 -2.74 7.37 -1.16
C ILE A 151 -1.86 6.35 -0.45
N TYR A 152 -1.89 6.35 0.89
CA TYR A 152 -1.28 5.32 1.71
C TYR A 152 -2.37 4.55 2.45
N ALA A 153 -2.32 3.23 2.38
CA ALA A 153 -3.24 2.36 3.10
C ALA A 153 -2.58 1.01 3.41
N SER A 154 -3.04 0.36 4.47
CA SER A 154 -2.73 -1.05 4.74
C SER A 154 -3.79 -1.96 4.11
N ASP A 155 -3.44 -3.21 3.83
CA ASP A 155 -4.37 -4.23 3.31
C ASP A 155 -5.28 -4.80 4.40
N HIS A 156 -4.83 -4.81 5.66
CA HIS A 156 -5.60 -5.21 6.84
C HIS A 156 -5.04 -4.56 8.12
N GLY A 157 -5.81 -4.59 9.19
CA GLY A 157 -5.43 -4.03 10.49
C GLY A 157 -4.51 -4.94 11.31
N LEU A 158 -4.23 -4.52 12.55
CA LEU A 158 -3.24 -5.10 13.46
C LEU A 158 -3.42 -6.59 13.76
N SER A 159 -4.64 -7.08 13.87
CA SER A 159 -4.93 -8.47 14.24
C SER A 159 -5.01 -9.42 13.05
N GLY A 160 -4.70 -8.92 11.84
CA GLY A 160 -4.57 -9.74 10.67
C GLY A 160 -5.86 -10.06 9.93
N LYS A 161 -5.75 -10.95 9.00
CA LYS A 161 -6.65 -11.18 7.86
C LYS A 161 -8.03 -11.77 8.20
N TRP A 162 -8.18 -12.31 9.38
CA TRP A 162 -9.36 -13.11 9.74
C TRP A 162 -10.29 -12.43 10.73
N SER A 163 -9.95 -11.23 11.18
CA SER A 163 -10.73 -10.51 12.18
C SER A 163 -11.78 -9.62 11.55
N LEU A 164 -13.05 -9.79 11.99
CA LEU A 164 -14.12 -8.85 11.72
C LEU A 164 -14.25 -7.77 12.81
N GLN A 165 -13.32 -7.76 13.76
CA GLN A 165 -13.23 -6.75 14.81
C GLN A 165 -12.47 -5.51 14.30
N GLU A 166 -12.61 -4.40 15.00
CA GLU A 166 -11.91 -3.14 14.73
C GLU A 166 -10.42 -3.33 14.46
N GLN A 167 -9.77 -4.23 15.21
CA GLN A 167 -8.35 -4.55 15.06
C GLN A 167 -7.98 -5.11 13.67
N GLY A 168 -8.92 -5.71 12.97
CA GLY A 168 -8.71 -6.23 11.61
C GLY A 168 -9.22 -5.30 10.52
N LEU A 169 -10.28 -4.55 10.80
CA LEU A 169 -10.98 -3.74 9.81
C LEU A 169 -10.53 -2.28 9.78
N ARG A 170 -10.06 -1.74 10.92
CA ARG A 170 -9.61 -0.35 10.99
C ARG A 170 -8.19 -0.23 10.43
N LEU A 171 -8.11 0.35 9.24
CA LEU A 171 -6.86 0.54 8.51
C LEU A 171 -6.36 1.98 8.63
N PRO A 172 -5.04 2.22 8.62
CA PRO A 172 -4.53 3.53 8.29
C PRO A 172 -4.91 3.85 6.83
N PHE A 173 -5.46 5.06 6.63
CA PHE A 173 -5.76 5.57 5.30
C PHE A 173 -5.41 7.06 5.27
N VAL A 174 -4.43 7.40 4.46
CA VAL A 174 -3.92 8.78 4.37
C VAL A 174 -3.89 9.20 2.90
N VAL A 175 -4.43 10.39 2.63
CA VAL A 175 -4.42 10.97 1.28
C VAL A 175 -3.68 12.31 1.31
N ARG A 176 -2.74 12.48 0.39
CA ARG A 176 -2.11 13.77 0.08
C ARG A 176 -2.50 14.15 -1.35
N TRP A 177 -3.24 15.25 -1.51
CA TRP A 177 -3.63 15.78 -2.81
C TRP A 177 -3.52 17.30 -2.81
N PRO A 178 -2.36 17.86 -3.19
CA PRO A 178 -2.11 19.29 -3.18
C PRO A 178 -3.16 20.06 -3.96
N GLY A 179 -3.60 21.20 -3.43
CA GLY A 179 -4.63 22.04 -4.04
C GLY A 179 -6.06 21.48 -4.02
N LYS A 180 -6.27 20.25 -3.54
CA LYS A 180 -7.59 19.60 -3.45
C LYS A 180 -7.97 19.23 -2.02
N ILE A 181 -7.02 18.76 -1.24
CA ILE A 181 -7.24 18.40 0.17
C ILE A 181 -6.38 19.32 1.04
N MET A 182 -7.00 19.94 2.04
CA MET A 182 -6.28 20.75 3.02
C MET A 182 -5.36 19.89 3.86
N PRO A 183 -4.11 20.31 4.06
CA PRO A 183 -3.19 19.59 4.94
C PRO A 183 -3.69 19.59 6.39
N ASN A 184 -3.29 18.57 7.15
CA ASN A 184 -3.62 18.40 8.58
C ASN A 184 -5.13 18.35 8.87
N THR A 185 -5.92 17.82 7.95
CA THR A 185 -7.35 17.55 8.14
C THR A 185 -7.60 16.08 8.40
N THR A 186 -8.66 15.78 9.14
CA THR A 186 -9.17 14.43 9.37
C THR A 186 -10.62 14.34 8.94
N SER A 187 -11.08 13.14 8.59
CA SER A 187 -12.46 12.86 8.24
C SER A 187 -12.97 11.64 9.01
N GLU A 188 -14.20 11.72 9.49
CA GLU A 188 -14.91 10.60 10.13
C GLU A 188 -15.71 9.76 9.11
N THR A 189 -15.56 10.04 7.84
CA THR A 189 -16.25 9.30 6.77
C THR A 189 -15.78 7.85 6.75
N LEU A 190 -16.73 6.92 6.81
CA LEU A 190 -16.44 5.51 6.60
C LEU A 190 -16.15 5.28 5.11
N LEU A 191 -15.02 4.67 4.85
CA LEU A 191 -14.61 4.28 3.51
C LEU A 191 -13.95 2.90 3.53
N THR A 192 -13.87 2.28 2.37
CA THR A 192 -13.19 1.02 2.17
C THR A 192 -12.19 1.13 1.00
N LEU A 193 -11.28 0.17 0.89
CA LEU A 193 -10.33 0.17 -0.22
C LEU A 193 -11.00 0.03 -1.60
N VAL A 194 -12.26 -0.42 -1.66
CA VAL A 194 -13.02 -0.49 -2.91
C VAL A 194 -13.45 0.89 -3.41
N ASP A 195 -13.47 1.89 -2.55
CA ASP A 195 -13.84 3.26 -2.89
C ASP A 195 -12.71 4.03 -3.60
N VAL A 196 -11.49 3.49 -3.58
CA VAL A 196 -10.32 4.13 -4.20
C VAL A 196 -10.43 4.17 -5.73
N LEU A 197 -10.95 3.13 -6.36
CA LEU A 197 -10.98 3.07 -7.82
C LEU A 197 -12.01 4.01 -8.47
N PRO A 198 -13.21 4.24 -7.91
CA PRO A 198 -14.17 5.20 -8.46
C PRO A 198 -13.76 6.67 -8.33
N THR A 199 -12.74 6.96 -7.53
CA THR A 199 -12.24 8.33 -7.30
C THR A 199 -11.38 8.82 -8.45
#